data_adaf98fa1b92a9e8798379bfe9cb2d18
#
_entry.id   adaf98fa1b92a9e8798379bfe9cb2d18
#
_cell.length_a   1.000
_cell.length_b   1.000
_cell.length_c   1.000
_cell.angle_alpha   90.00
_cell.angle_beta   90.00
_cell.angle_gamma   90.00
#
_symmetry.space_group_name_H-M   'P 1'
#
loop_
_entity.id
_entity.type
_entity.pdbx_description
1 polymer ?
#
loop_
_entity_poly.entity_id
_entity_poly.type
_entity_poly.pdbx_seq_one_letter_code
_entity_poly.pdbx_strand_id
1 'polypeptide(L)'
;MIPELIFENHRVIEDKYFRADETFPGVYKISQPWFREDSLHVYCFLIVGSKAAIVYDSMFGYGNLRAFCEKITDKPLLMVNSHFHGDHSAGNFDFDSCYIHPYDLPGIYQGFAKTREELLQHAIETAKPEFVNQLRLEDMCEPRPMKTYPIFDGDRFDIGDRQLQVVHVGGHSPGSIMLLDPAYELAYSGDTCNNDTIVTRADSIEQYLEGLRHLRGYTTGIRYLFGGHEDFPAAIIDEGIELCERVLAGTDDHVEYEIPFPPGQISRVIFAAEMTSFYRSKDGKDMNMQYCPDNRQKPPAEPRILTQDPPSPGRVTPSDRF
;
A
#
# COMPACT_ATOMS: atom_id res chain seq x y z
N MET A 1 -9.41 6.67 14.65
CA MET A 1 -8.99 5.44 15.35
C MET A 1 -10.05 4.39 15.10
N ILE A 2 -9.71 3.33 14.36
CA ILE A 2 -10.60 2.20 14.18
C ILE A 2 -10.80 1.58 15.58
N PRO A 3 -12.03 1.29 16.03
CA PRO A 3 -12.23 0.54 17.26
C PRO A 3 -11.45 -0.77 17.19
N GLU A 4 -10.66 -1.09 18.20
CA GLU A 4 -9.99 -2.37 18.29
C GLU A 4 -11.04 -3.47 18.13
N LEU A 5 -11.04 -4.12 16.97
CA LEU A 5 -11.89 -5.27 16.71
C LEU A 5 -11.24 -6.47 17.39
N ILE A 6 -11.43 -6.57 18.70
CA ILE A 6 -11.03 -7.75 19.48
C ILE A 6 -12.12 -8.79 19.27
N PHE A 7 -11.82 -9.85 18.51
CA PHE A 7 -12.68 -11.03 18.44
C PHE A 7 -12.11 -12.14 19.35
N GLU A 8 -13.01 -13.01 19.83
CA GLU A 8 -12.61 -14.16 20.62
C GLU A 8 -11.67 -15.07 19.82
N ASN A 9 -10.56 -15.50 20.43
CA ASN A 9 -9.49 -16.30 19.82
C ASN A 9 -8.53 -15.55 18.88
N HIS A 10 -8.33 -14.26 19.07
CA HIS A 10 -7.27 -13.50 18.44
C HIS A 10 -5.90 -14.22 18.52
N ARG A 11 -5.27 -14.45 17.37
CA ARG A 11 -3.95 -15.10 17.29
C ARG A 11 -2.87 -14.06 17.08
N VAL A 12 -1.77 -14.21 17.82
CA VAL A 12 -0.54 -13.46 17.59
C VAL A 12 0.55 -14.46 17.26
N ILE A 13 1.22 -14.27 16.13
CA ILE A 13 2.37 -15.07 15.71
C ILE A 13 3.55 -14.12 15.55
N GLU A 14 4.69 -14.48 16.12
CA GLU A 14 5.87 -13.63 16.12
C GLU A 14 7.14 -14.45 15.87
N ASP A 15 8.10 -13.85 15.19
CA ASP A 15 9.46 -14.34 15.09
C ASP A 15 10.47 -13.19 15.22
N LYS A 16 11.71 -13.41 14.80
CA LYS A 16 12.78 -12.42 14.90
C LYS A 16 12.43 -11.10 14.19
N TYR A 17 11.82 -11.15 13.02
CA TYR A 17 11.59 -9.97 12.16
C TYR A 17 10.15 -9.51 12.12
N PHE A 18 9.20 -10.41 12.31
CA PHE A 18 7.78 -10.15 12.03
C PHE A 18 6.92 -10.46 13.23
N ARG A 19 5.84 -9.69 13.33
CA ARG A 19 4.70 -9.94 14.20
C ARG A 19 3.42 -9.86 13.37
N ALA A 20 2.60 -10.88 13.41
CA ALA A 20 1.28 -10.95 12.80
C ALA A 20 0.21 -10.93 13.88
N ASP A 21 -0.64 -9.94 13.85
CA ASP A 21 -1.82 -9.81 14.70
C ASP A 21 -3.07 -10.14 13.85
N GLU A 22 -3.82 -11.17 14.23
CA GLU A 22 -5.07 -11.53 13.55
C GLU A 22 -6.15 -10.50 13.90
N THR A 23 -6.51 -9.66 12.93
CA THR A 23 -7.46 -8.55 13.09
C THR A 23 -8.89 -8.94 12.79
N PHE A 24 -9.09 -9.90 11.87
CA PHE A 24 -10.34 -10.58 11.56
C PHE A 24 -10.03 -12.05 11.32
N PRO A 25 -11.01 -12.97 11.40
CA PRO A 25 -10.76 -14.38 11.12
C PRO A 25 -10.06 -14.60 9.78
N GLY A 26 -8.79 -15.08 9.83
CA GLY A 26 -7.96 -15.28 8.66
C GLY A 26 -7.39 -14.00 8.03
N VAL A 27 -7.46 -12.85 8.70
CA VAL A 27 -6.79 -11.60 8.28
C VAL A 27 -5.73 -11.23 9.30
N TYR A 28 -4.50 -11.23 8.88
CA TYR A 28 -3.34 -10.91 9.73
C TYR A 28 -2.69 -9.62 9.24
N LYS A 29 -2.62 -8.62 10.14
CA LYS A 29 -1.78 -7.44 9.94
C LYS A 29 -0.37 -7.77 10.40
N ILE A 30 0.59 -7.69 9.49
CA ILE A 30 1.99 -8.02 9.74
C ILE A 30 2.79 -6.73 9.90
N SER A 31 3.59 -6.67 10.95
CA SER A 31 4.45 -5.55 11.31
C SER A 31 5.88 -6.00 11.61
N GLN A 32 6.78 -5.04 11.73
CA GLN A 32 8.17 -5.24 12.14
C GLN A 32 8.43 -4.53 13.47
N PRO A 33 8.20 -5.17 14.63
CA PRO A 33 8.15 -4.53 15.96
C PRO A 33 9.52 -4.04 16.47
N TRP A 34 10.59 -4.37 15.75
CA TRP A 34 11.95 -3.96 16.06
C TRP A 34 12.34 -2.58 15.51
N PHE A 35 11.48 -1.94 14.73
CA PHE A 35 11.69 -0.56 14.30
C PHE A 35 11.59 0.40 15.48
N ARG A 36 12.37 1.49 15.43
CA ARG A 36 12.20 2.62 16.35
C ARG A 36 10.84 3.25 16.14
N GLU A 37 10.28 3.84 17.21
CA GLU A 37 8.97 4.50 17.16
C GLU A 37 8.93 5.72 16.21
N ASP A 38 10.08 6.37 16.02
CA ASP A 38 10.26 7.52 15.14
C ASP A 38 10.61 7.13 13.68
N SER A 39 10.68 5.86 13.37
CA SER A 39 10.90 5.36 12.01
C SER A 39 9.60 5.19 11.25
N LEU A 40 9.70 5.18 9.92
CA LEU A 40 8.55 4.86 9.07
C LEU A 40 8.15 3.39 9.28
N HIS A 41 6.98 3.19 9.87
CA HIS A 41 6.38 1.86 9.99
C HIS A 41 5.59 1.53 8.73
N VAL A 42 5.74 0.31 8.26
CA VAL A 42 4.97 -0.22 7.14
C VAL A 42 4.33 -1.54 7.54
N TYR A 43 3.14 -1.79 7.01
CA TYR A 43 2.37 -3.00 7.25
C TYR A 43 2.11 -3.73 5.94
N CYS A 44 2.10 -5.05 6.01
CA CYS A 44 1.53 -5.88 4.96
C CYS A 44 0.44 -6.79 5.56
N PHE A 45 -0.34 -7.43 4.70
CA PHE A 45 -1.47 -8.22 5.17
C PHE A 45 -1.42 -9.62 4.59
N LEU A 46 -1.64 -10.63 5.46
CA LEU A 46 -1.90 -12.00 5.04
C LEU A 46 -3.40 -12.28 5.16
N ILE A 47 -4.04 -12.56 4.03
CA ILE A 47 -5.49 -12.77 3.92
C ILE A 47 -5.71 -14.22 3.53
N VAL A 48 -6.11 -15.04 4.50
CA VAL A 48 -6.21 -16.48 4.36
C VAL A 48 -7.64 -16.88 3.96
N GLY A 49 -7.77 -17.54 2.83
CA GLY A 49 -9.00 -18.18 2.41
C GLY A 49 -8.92 -19.71 2.46
N SER A 50 -9.99 -20.38 2.06
CA SER A 50 -10.07 -21.85 2.12
C SER A 50 -9.23 -22.56 1.04
N LYS A 51 -8.90 -21.88 -0.08
CA LYS A 51 -8.12 -22.44 -1.20
C LYS A 51 -6.71 -21.82 -1.32
N ALA A 52 -6.58 -20.54 -1.07
CA ALA A 52 -5.34 -19.78 -1.22
C ALA A 52 -5.28 -18.66 -0.17
N ALA A 53 -4.11 -18.04 -0.02
CA ALA A 53 -3.93 -16.85 0.78
C ALA A 53 -3.25 -15.74 -0.04
N ILE A 54 -3.66 -14.50 0.17
CA ILE A 54 -3.03 -13.32 -0.42
C ILE A 54 -2.07 -12.73 0.59
N VAL A 55 -0.84 -12.44 0.15
CA VAL A 55 0.08 -11.54 0.84
C VAL A 55 0.00 -10.20 0.12
N TYR A 56 -0.59 -9.20 0.75
CA TYR A 56 -0.78 -7.87 0.18
C TYR A 56 0.33 -6.96 0.69
N ASP A 57 1.21 -6.57 -0.24
CA ASP A 57 2.51 -5.93 -0.02
C ASP A 57 3.54 -6.81 0.70
N SER A 58 4.81 -6.41 0.66
CA SER A 58 5.92 -7.23 1.15
C SER A 58 6.94 -6.46 2.02
N MET A 59 6.62 -5.23 2.36
CA MET A 59 7.47 -4.36 3.19
C MET A 59 8.88 -4.15 2.61
N PHE A 60 9.84 -3.75 3.46
CA PHE A 60 11.21 -3.37 3.07
C PHE A 60 12.13 -4.54 2.66
N GLY A 61 11.70 -5.80 2.81
CA GLY A 61 12.55 -6.95 2.49
C GLY A 61 13.55 -7.35 3.58
N TYR A 62 13.20 -7.13 4.84
CA TYR A 62 13.96 -7.61 6.00
C TYR A 62 13.35 -8.88 6.55
N GLY A 63 14.16 -9.93 6.70
CA GLY A 63 13.68 -11.25 7.03
C GLY A 63 13.08 -11.95 5.80
N ASN A 64 12.56 -13.16 5.99
CA ASN A 64 11.90 -13.91 4.93
C ASN A 64 10.39 -13.92 5.17
N LEU A 65 9.69 -12.98 4.54
CA LEU A 65 8.24 -12.80 4.72
C LEU A 65 7.45 -14.04 4.27
N ARG A 66 7.85 -14.68 3.17
CA ARG A 66 7.20 -15.90 2.69
C ARG A 66 7.28 -17.01 3.74
N ALA A 67 8.48 -17.29 4.26
CA ALA A 67 8.65 -18.31 5.28
C ALA A 67 7.90 -17.99 6.57
N PHE A 68 7.73 -16.72 6.90
CA PHE A 68 6.90 -16.30 8.02
C PHE A 68 5.42 -16.57 7.77
N CYS A 69 4.88 -16.22 6.60
CA CYS A 69 3.49 -16.50 6.23
C CYS A 69 3.20 -18.01 6.19
N GLU A 70 4.15 -18.84 5.75
CA GLU A 70 4.04 -20.31 5.72
C GLU A 70 3.96 -20.93 7.14
N LYS A 71 4.32 -20.21 8.21
CA LYS A 71 4.07 -20.64 9.61
C LYS A 71 2.61 -20.42 10.02
N ILE A 72 1.90 -19.53 9.34
CA ILE A 72 0.51 -19.15 9.66
C ILE A 72 -0.48 -20.01 8.90
N THR A 73 -0.19 -20.31 7.63
CA THR A 73 -1.09 -21.07 6.74
C THR A 73 -0.31 -22.03 5.84
N ASP A 74 -0.95 -23.15 5.50
CA ASP A 74 -0.49 -24.15 4.52
C ASP A 74 -1.01 -23.88 3.10
N LYS A 75 -1.76 -22.79 2.90
CA LYS A 75 -2.37 -22.45 1.62
C LYS A 75 -1.34 -21.88 0.65
N PRO A 76 -1.51 -22.08 -0.67
CA PRO A 76 -0.72 -21.38 -1.68
C PRO A 76 -0.76 -19.87 -1.46
N LEU A 77 0.41 -19.21 -1.45
CA LEU A 77 0.55 -17.77 -1.26
C LEU A 77 0.55 -17.04 -2.60
N LEU A 78 -0.29 -16.02 -2.72
CA LEU A 78 -0.35 -15.10 -3.86
C LEU A 78 0.20 -13.74 -3.40
N MET A 79 1.37 -13.34 -3.91
CA MET A 79 1.95 -12.02 -3.63
C MET A 79 1.25 -10.98 -4.50
N VAL A 80 0.61 -9.98 -3.90
CA VAL A 80 -0.12 -8.89 -4.59
C VAL A 80 0.39 -7.55 -4.08
N ASN A 81 0.85 -6.68 -4.97
CA ASN A 81 1.30 -5.35 -4.60
C ASN A 81 0.21 -4.29 -4.79
N SER A 82 0.09 -3.42 -3.80
CA SER A 82 -0.69 -2.19 -3.91
C SER A 82 -0.07 -1.23 -4.92
N HIS A 83 1.27 -1.11 -4.89
CA HIS A 83 2.07 -0.28 -5.77
C HIS A 83 3.56 -0.70 -5.72
N PHE A 84 4.45 0.03 -6.40
CA PHE A 84 5.83 -0.39 -6.61
C PHE A 84 6.86 0.16 -5.60
N HIS A 85 6.52 1.05 -4.67
CA HIS A 85 7.50 1.63 -3.77
C HIS A 85 8.20 0.57 -2.90
N GLY A 86 9.45 0.84 -2.54
CA GLY A 86 10.33 -0.17 -1.95
C GLY A 86 9.92 -0.66 -0.58
N ASP A 87 9.23 0.16 0.18
CA ASP A 87 8.62 -0.19 1.46
C ASP A 87 7.37 -1.08 1.33
N HIS A 88 6.87 -1.26 0.12
CA HIS A 88 5.75 -2.16 -0.19
C HIS A 88 6.15 -3.34 -1.06
N SER A 89 7.31 -3.30 -1.73
CA SER A 89 7.66 -4.28 -2.75
C SER A 89 9.05 -4.90 -2.63
N ALA A 90 9.90 -4.42 -1.71
CA ALA A 90 11.28 -4.92 -1.64
C ALA A 90 11.39 -6.37 -1.15
N GLY A 91 10.41 -6.88 -0.39
CA GLY A 91 10.32 -8.29 0.01
C GLY A 91 9.69 -9.21 -1.05
N ASN A 92 9.28 -8.70 -2.21
CA ASN A 92 8.68 -9.50 -3.28
C ASN A 92 9.57 -10.67 -3.70
N PHE A 93 10.88 -10.48 -3.65
CA PHE A 93 11.86 -11.47 -4.10
C PHE A 93 11.98 -12.72 -3.21
N ASP A 94 11.29 -12.74 -2.07
CA ASP A 94 11.08 -13.97 -1.30
C ASP A 94 10.08 -14.90 -2.01
N PHE A 95 9.22 -14.35 -2.89
CA PHE A 95 8.19 -15.09 -3.63
C PHE A 95 8.66 -15.41 -5.05
N ASP A 96 8.02 -16.42 -5.68
CA ASP A 96 8.35 -16.81 -7.05
C ASP A 96 7.66 -15.94 -8.11
N SER A 97 6.62 -15.25 -7.70
CA SER A 97 5.82 -14.36 -8.56
C SER A 97 5.10 -13.30 -7.76
N CYS A 98 4.77 -12.18 -8.41
CA CYS A 98 3.87 -11.18 -7.86
C CYS A 98 2.83 -10.71 -8.89
N TYR A 99 1.72 -10.23 -8.39
CA TYR A 99 0.66 -9.55 -9.12
C TYR A 99 0.79 -8.05 -8.89
N ILE A 100 0.86 -7.28 -9.98
CA ILE A 100 1.02 -5.82 -9.90
C ILE A 100 0.35 -5.16 -11.10
N HIS A 101 -0.12 -3.93 -10.93
CA HIS A 101 -0.67 -3.16 -12.03
C HIS A 101 0.43 -2.83 -13.07
N PRO A 102 0.16 -2.94 -14.40
CA PRO A 102 1.16 -2.74 -15.45
C PRO A 102 1.90 -1.41 -15.39
N TYR A 103 1.26 -0.35 -14.94
CA TYR A 103 1.92 0.96 -14.82
C TYR A 103 3.03 0.99 -13.77
N ASP A 104 2.94 0.15 -12.76
CA ASP A 104 3.91 0.07 -11.67
C ASP A 104 4.96 -1.03 -11.87
N LEU A 105 4.73 -1.95 -12.82
CA LEU A 105 5.64 -3.04 -13.08
C LEU A 105 7.10 -2.61 -13.33
N PRO A 106 7.38 -1.54 -14.11
CA PRO A 106 8.76 -1.09 -14.29
C PRO A 106 9.46 -0.68 -12.99
N GLY A 107 8.71 -0.13 -12.04
CA GLY A 107 9.23 0.37 -10.77
C GLY A 107 9.80 -0.71 -9.85
N ILE A 108 9.28 -1.95 -9.91
CA ILE A 108 9.79 -3.09 -9.11
C ILE A 108 11.29 -3.30 -9.27
N TYR A 109 11.82 -3.08 -10.49
CA TYR A 109 13.24 -3.30 -10.80
C TYR A 109 14.05 -2.01 -10.96
N GLN A 110 13.42 -0.86 -11.22
CA GLN A 110 14.09 0.35 -11.70
C GLN A 110 14.43 1.40 -10.64
N GLY A 111 14.16 1.20 -9.39
CA GLY A 111 14.45 2.26 -8.42
C GLY A 111 14.44 1.85 -6.96
N PHE A 112 13.88 0.70 -6.67
CA PHE A 112 13.68 0.24 -5.30
C PHE A 112 14.25 -1.15 -5.01
N ALA A 113 14.75 -1.85 -6.05
CA ALA A 113 15.54 -3.07 -5.84
C ALA A 113 16.90 -2.67 -5.22
N LYS A 114 17.05 -2.89 -3.93
CA LYS A 114 18.26 -2.60 -3.18
C LYS A 114 19.10 -3.86 -3.02
N THR A 115 20.43 -3.71 -2.95
CA THR A 115 21.31 -4.79 -2.55
C THR A 115 21.07 -5.17 -1.08
N ARG A 116 21.52 -6.35 -0.69
CA ARG A 116 21.45 -6.79 0.72
C ARG A 116 22.19 -5.82 1.65
N GLU A 117 23.32 -5.29 1.21
CA GLU A 117 24.11 -4.32 1.96
C GLU A 117 23.35 -3.02 2.19
N GLU A 118 22.68 -2.50 1.15
CA GLU A 118 21.84 -1.30 1.26
C GLU A 118 20.63 -1.54 2.18
N LEU A 119 20.01 -2.71 2.10
CA LEU A 119 18.92 -3.09 2.99
C LEU A 119 19.40 -3.22 4.44
N LEU A 120 20.54 -3.88 4.67
CA LEU A 120 21.12 -4.01 6.01
C LEU A 120 21.47 -2.64 6.59
N GLN A 121 22.05 -1.76 5.81
CA GLN A 121 22.38 -0.40 6.25
C GLN A 121 21.11 0.36 6.69
N HIS A 122 20.06 0.31 5.86
CA HIS A 122 18.80 0.94 6.22
C HIS A 122 18.13 0.28 7.45
N ALA A 123 18.21 -1.04 7.56
CA ALA A 123 17.73 -1.76 8.75
C ALA A 123 18.45 -1.32 10.03
N ILE A 124 19.77 -1.11 9.97
CA ILE A 124 20.56 -0.60 11.10
C ILE A 124 20.11 0.82 11.50
N GLU A 125 19.82 1.67 10.53
CA GLU A 125 19.40 3.05 10.75
C GLU A 125 18.00 3.16 11.37
N THR A 126 17.14 2.18 11.11
CA THR A 126 15.73 2.17 11.57
C THR A 126 15.50 1.30 12.81
N ALA A 127 16.42 0.41 13.14
CA ALA A 127 16.27 -0.53 14.24
C ALA A 127 16.37 0.13 15.61
N LYS A 128 15.65 -0.42 16.59
CA LYS A 128 15.90 -0.19 18.01
C LYS A 128 17.34 -0.60 18.37
N PRO A 129 18.05 0.14 19.24
CA PRO A 129 19.45 -0.13 19.54
C PRO A 129 19.73 -1.57 19.99
N GLU A 130 18.84 -2.16 20.77
CA GLU A 130 18.95 -3.54 21.26
C GLU A 130 18.78 -4.59 20.16
N PHE A 131 18.24 -4.23 19.01
CA PHE A 131 18.05 -5.14 17.89
C PHE A 131 19.17 -5.10 16.84
N VAL A 132 19.93 -4.01 16.76
CA VAL A 132 20.99 -3.80 15.75
C VAL A 132 21.96 -4.98 15.68
N ASN A 133 22.39 -5.50 16.82
CA ASN A 133 23.33 -6.63 16.88
C ASN A 133 22.72 -7.98 16.42
N GLN A 134 21.42 -8.03 16.19
CA GLN A 134 20.71 -9.22 15.72
C GLN A 134 20.54 -9.24 14.20
N LEU A 135 20.71 -8.09 13.53
CA LEU A 135 20.62 -7.98 12.07
C LEU A 135 21.75 -8.78 11.40
N ARG A 136 21.43 -9.44 10.28
CA ARG A 136 22.37 -10.25 9.50
C ARG A 136 22.15 -9.96 8.02
N LEU A 137 23.23 -9.94 7.25
CA LEU A 137 23.19 -9.70 5.81
C LEU A 137 22.38 -10.78 5.10
N GLU A 138 22.54 -12.04 5.50
CA GLU A 138 21.83 -13.18 4.93
C GLU A 138 20.31 -13.14 5.13
N ASP A 139 19.84 -12.36 6.10
CA ASP A 139 18.41 -12.18 6.36
C ASP A 139 17.79 -11.07 5.48
N MET A 140 18.59 -10.36 4.71
CA MET A 140 18.09 -9.33 3.78
C MET A 140 17.66 -9.97 2.46
N CYS A 141 16.50 -9.55 1.94
CA CYS A 141 15.97 -10.03 0.68
C CYS A 141 16.92 -9.64 -0.48
N GLU A 142 17.12 -10.54 -1.43
CA GLU A 142 18.00 -10.28 -2.57
C GLU A 142 17.19 -10.17 -3.85
N PRO A 143 17.30 -9.07 -4.60
CA PRO A 143 16.64 -8.93 -5.87
C PRO A 143 17.05 -10.06 -6.83
N ARG A 144 16.03 -10.73 -7.39
CA ARG A 144 16.21 -11.82 -8.36
C ARG A 144 15.10 -11.79 -9.41
N PRO A 145 15.31 -12.40 -10.58
CA PRO A 145 14.22 -12.56 -11.53
C PRO A 145 13.05 -13.31 -10.90
N MET A 146 11.85 -12.75 -11.03
CA MET A 146 10.60 -13.40 -10.64
C MET A 146 9.55 -13.21 -11.73
N LYS A 147 8.52 -14.05 -11.73
CA LYS A 147 7.38 -13.89 -12.63
C LYS A 147 6.50 -12.75 -12.16
N THR A 148 6.03 -11.95 -13.09
CA THR A 148 5.08 -10.88 -12.80
C THR A 148 3.80 -11.10 -13.59
N TYR A 149 2.67 -10.91 -12.93
CA TYR A 149 1.35 -11.05 -13.52
C TYR A 149 0.63 -9.70 -13.47
N PRO A 150 0.14 -9.21 -14.61
CA PRO A 150 -0.61 -7.98 -14.62
C PRO A 150 -1.97 -8.17 -13.95
N ILE A 151 -2.36 -7.19 -13.13
CA ILE A 151 -3.71 -7.04 -12.61
C ILE A 151 -4.29 -5.71 -13.07
N PHE A 152 -5.60 -5.68 -13.23
CA PHE A 152 -6.32 -4.54 -13.77
C PHE A 152 -7.55 -4.23 -12.92
N ASP A 153 -8.11 -3.07 -13.14
CA ASP A 153 -9.37 -2.67 -12.51
C ASP A 153 -10.46 -3.72 -12.72
N GLY A 154 -11.16 -4.07 -11.64
CA GLY A 154 -12.24 -5.05 -11.64
C GLY A 154 -11.80 -6.52 -11.61
N ASP A 155 -10.50 -6.82 -11.70
CA ASP A 155 -10.00 -8.19 -11.51
C ASP A 155 -10.37 -8.69 -10.10
N ARG A 156 -10.50 -10.01 -9.95
CA ARG A 156 -10.89 -10.63 -8.67
C ARG A 156 -9.97 -11.78 -8.31
N PHE A 157 -9.67 -11.88 -7.03
CA PHE A 157 -9.00 -13.03 -6.43
C PHE A 157 -10.03 -13.88 -5.69
N ASP A 158 -10.32 -15.07 -6.20
CA ASP A 158 -11.12 -16.09 -5.50
C ASP A 158 -10.18 -16.95 -4.63
N ILE A 159 -10.22 -16.74 -3.33
CA ILE A 159 -9.43 -17.50 -2.38
C ILE A 159 -10.24 -18.64 -1.70
N GLY A 160 -11.42 -18.91 -2.23
CA GLY A 160 -12.29 -20.05 -1.89
C GLY A 160 -13.57 -19.64 -1.18
N ASP A 161 -13.50 -19.19 0.03
CA ASP A 161 -14.62 -18.72 0.85
C ASP A 161 -14.87 -17.21 0.72
N ARG A 162 -13.94 -16.50 0.06
CA ARG A 162 -14.01 -15.05 -0.19
C ARG A 162 -13.51 -14.70 -1.58
N GLN A 163 -14.03 -13.60 -2.10
CA GLN A 163 -13.51 -12.95 -3.32
C GLN A 163 -13.11 -11.52 -3.00
N LEU A 164 -11.87 -11.17 -3.32
CA LEU A 164 -11.37 -9.82 -3.19
C LEU A 164 -11.31 -9.15 -4.56
N GLN A 165 -11.74 -7.90 -4.65
CA GLN A 165 -11.81 -7.16 -5.90
C GLN A 165 -10.73 -6.09 -5.98
N VAL A 166 -10.02 -6.04 -7.10
CA VAL A 166 -9.05 -4.99 -7.44
C VAL A 166 -9.79 -3.74 -7.92
N VAL A 167 -9.45 -2.59 -7.35
CA VAL A 167 -9.87 -1.27 -7.87
C VAL A 167 -8.63 -0.44 -8.15
N HIS A 168 -8.43 -0.05 -9.40
CA HIS A 168 -7.34 0.84 -9.78
C HIS A 168 -7.70 2.28 -9.45
N VAL A 169 -6.84 2.96 -8.71
CA VAL A 169 -7.05 4.34 -8.28
C VAL A 169 -5.99 5.28 -8.84
N GLY A 170 -4.73 4.85 -8.82
CA GLY A 170 -3.60 5.72 -9.15
C GLY A 170 -3.34 6.78 -8.08
N GLY A 171 -2.80 7.93 -8.47
CA GLY A 171 -2.52 9.07 -7.60
C GLY A 171 -1.15 8.98 -6.95
N HIS A 172 -0.99 8.16 -5.91
CA HIS A 172 0.28 7.97 -5.24
C HIS A 172 1.36 7.36 -6.17
N SER A 173 1.00 6.33 -6.90
CA SER A 173 1.71 5.86 -8.09
C SER A 173 0.74 5.68 -9.24
N PRO A 174 1.21 5.63 -10.51
CA PRO A 174 0.31 5.44 -11.66
C PRO A 174 -0.49 4.14 -11.59
N GLY A 175 0.07 3.09 -10.99
CA GLY A 175 -0.54 1.78 -10.87
C GLY A 175 -1.12 1.47 -9.48
N SER A 176 -1.25 2.44 -8.59
CA SER A 176 -1.81 2.23 -7.25
C SER A 176 -3.20 1.61 -7.31
N ILE A 177 -3.37 0.49 -6.60
CA ILE A 177 -4.64 -0.23 -6.46
C ILE A 177 -5.08 -0.30 -5.01
N MET A 178 -6.37 -0.50 -4.81
CA MET A 178 -6.93 -1.05 -3.58
C MET A 178 -7.46 -2.46 -3.81
N LEU A 179 -7.42 -3.28 -2.77
CA LEU A 179 -8.02 -4.60 -2.75
C LEU A 179 -9.21 -4.59 -1.80
N LEU A 180 -10.43 -4.77 -2.33
CA LEU A 180 -11.66 -4.75 -1.54
C LEU A 180 -12.00 -6.14 -1.02
N ASP A 181 -12.31 -6.25 0.25
CA ASP A 181 -12.82 -7.45 0.94
C ASP A 181 -14.22 -7.20 1.51
N PRO A 182 -15.28 -7.34 0.71
CA PRO A 182 -16.64 -7.06 1.16
C PRO A 182 -17.12 -7.98 2.29
N ALA A 183 -16.50 -9.16 2.45
CA ALA A 183 -16.88 -10.11 3.49
C ALA A 183 -16.64 -9.54 4.90
N TYR A 184 -15.67 -8.66 5.05
CA TYR A 184 -15.35 -8.00 6.32
C TYR A 184 -15.53 -6.47 6.27
N GLU A 185 -16.17 -5.96 5.22
CA GLU A 185 -16.36 -4.51 5.03
C GLU A 185 -15.04 -3.73 5.01
N LEU A 186 -13.96 -4.37 4.51
CA LEU A 186 -12.59 -3.86 4.48
C LEU A 186 -12.12 -3.52 3.07
N ALA A 187 -11.18 -2.58 3.00
CA ALA A 187 -10.30 -2.39 1.85
C ALA A 187 -8.84 -2.32 2.32
N TYR A 188 -7.93 -2.90 1.56
CA TYR A 188 -6.49 -2.78 1.76
C TYR A 188 -6.00 -1.70 0.79
N SER A 189 -5.55 -0.57 1.33
CA SER A 189 -5.37 0.65 0.54
C SER A 189 -3.93 0.92 0.09
N GLY A 190 -2.93 0.19 0.62
CA GLY A 190 -1.55 0.63 0.46
C GLY A 190 -1.43 2.10 0.85
N ASP A 191 -0.89 2.94 -0.04
CA ASP A 191 -0.71 4.37 0.17
C ASP A 191 -1.70 5.24 -0.61
N THR A 192 -2.77 4.64 -1.12
CA THR A 192 -3.74 5.35 -1.97
C THR A 192 -4.52 6.41 -1.21
N CYS A 193 -4.87 6.15 0.06
CA CYS A 193 -5.54 7.10 0.94
C CYS A 193 -4.93 7.02 2.33
N ASN A 194 -4.23 8.05 2.73
CA ASN A 194 -3.67 8.19 4.07
C ASN A 194 -3.53 9.68 4.45
N ASN A 195 -3.01 9.94 5.63
CA ASN A 195 -2.79 11.28 6.15
C ASN A 195 -1.58 12.02 5.55
N ASP A 196 -0.86 11.38 4.63
CA ASP A 196 0.27 11.94 3.89
C ASP A 196 0.39 11.29 2.49
N THR A 197 -0.70 11.26 1.73
CA THR A 197 -0.69 10.70 0.39
C THR A 197 0.16 11.56 -0.55
N ILE A 198 1.25 10.98 -1.08
CA ILE A 198 2.17 11.70 -1.96
C ILE A 198 1.68 11.64 -3.41
N VAL A 199 1.21 12.76 -3.96
CA VAL A 199 0.71 12.90 -5.35
C VAL A 199 1.60 13.91 -6.08
N THR A 200 2.91 13.67 -6.10
CA THR A 200 3.85 14.69 -6.59
C THR A 200 4.50 14.40 -7.94
N ARG A 201 4.45 13.17 -8.42
CA ARG A 201 5.39 12.75 -9.48
C ARG A 201 4.75 12.25 -10.77
N ALA A 202 3.78 11.37 -10.69
CA ALA A 202 3.32 10.64 -11.86
C ALA A 202 1.90 10.98 -12.26
N ASP A 203 1.03 11.23 -11.29
CA ASP A 203 -0.36 11.63 -11.52
C ASP A 203 -0.60 13.09 -11.14
N SER A 204 -1.53 13.74 -11.82
CA SER A 204 -2.03 15.04 -11.41
C SER A 204 -3.11 14.89 -10.33
N ILE A 205 -3.39 15.99 -9.62
CA ILE A 205 -4.51 16.03 -8.67
C ILE A 205 -5.85 15.73 -9.37
N GLU A 206 -6.02 16.18 -10.61
CA GLU A 206 -7.21 15.88 -11.41
C GLU A 206 -7.35 14.38 -11.68
N GLN A 207 -6.25 13.69 -12.01
CA GLN A 207 -6.23 12.24 -12.22
C GLN A 207 -6.51 11.47 -10.93
N TYR A 208 -5.91 11.92 -9.82
CA TYR A 208 -6.15 11.30 -8.52
C TYR A 208 -7.62 11.47 -8.09
N LEU A 209 -8.21 12.67 -8.28
CA LEU A 209 -9.64 12.90 -8.03
C LEU A 209 -10.53 11.95 -8.83
N GLU A 210 -10.22 11.72 -10.11
CA GLU A 210 -10.94 10.75 -10.92
C GLU A 210 -10.84 9.33 -10.36
N GLY A 211 -9.65 8.94 -9.93
CA GLY A 211 -9.41 7.63 -9.30
C GLY A 211 -10.18 7.46 -7.99
N LEU A 212 -10.20 8.49 -7.13
CA LEU A 212 -10.98 8.46 -5.89
C LEU A 212 -12.49 8.38 -6.14
N ARG A 213 -13.00 9.13 -7.12
CA ARG A 213 -14.42 9.07 -7.52
C ARG A 213 -14.79 7.71 -8.11
N HIS A 214 -13.90 7.12 -8.88
CA HIS A 214 -14.06 5.76 -9.37
C HIS A 214 -14.12 4.77 -8.20
N LEU A 215 -13.13 4.79 -7.30
CA LEU A 215 -13.09 3.97 -6.08
C LEU A 215 -14.37 4.11 -5.26
N ARG A 216 -14.86 5.34 -5.07
CA ARG A 216 -16.08 5.62 -4.30
C ARG A 216 -17.30 4.85 -4.83
N GLY A 217 -17.34 4.58 -6.13
CA GLY A 217 -18.38 3.76 -6.76
C GLY A 217 -18.40 2.30 -6.30
N TYR A 218 -17.29 1.78 -5.78
CA TYR A 218 -17.15 0.39 -5.34
C TYR A 218 -17.17 0.21 -3.81
N THR A 219 -17.03 1.28 -3.04
CA THR A 219 -16.84 1.21 -1.58
C THR A 219 -18.14 1.22 -0.77
N THR A 220 -19.30 1.03 -1.42
CA THR A 220 -20.56 0.85 -0.70
C THR A 220 -20.48 -0.38 0.21
N GLY A 221 -20.64 -0.17 1.53
CA GLY A 221 -20.50 -1.22 2.54
C GLY A 221 -19.08 -1.40 3.10
N ILE A 222 -18.06 -0.78 2.50
CA ILE A 222 -16.72 -0.73 3.09
C ILE A 222 -16.72 0.29 4.23
N ARG A 223 -16.20 -0.10 5.38
CA ARG A 223 -16.17 0.73 6.60
C ARG A 223 -14.77 1.15 6.98
N TYR A 224 -13.76 0.31 6.68
CA TYR A 224 -12.39 0.54 7.11
C TYR A 224 -11.41 0.33 5.95
N LEU A 225 -10.37 1.16 5.93
CA LEU A 225 -9.19 1.00 5.08
C LEU A 225 -8.03 0.54 5.96
N PHE A 226 -7.44 -0.59 5.61
CA PHE A 226 -6.18 -1.06 6.17
C PHE A 226 -5.06 -0.57 5.25
N GLY A 227 -4.34 0.44 5.74
CA GLY A 227 -3.30 1.11 4.97
C GLY A 227 -1.91 0.51 5.14
N GLY A 228 -1.01 0.92 4.26
CA GLY A 228 0.38 0.51 4.34
C GLY A 228 1.11 1.07 5.58
N HIS A 229 0.68 2.21 6.10
CA HIS A 229 1.29 2.87 7.25
C HIS A 229 0.34 3.07 8.41
N GLU A 230 -0.91 3.35 8.17
CA GLU A 230 -1.94 3.59 9.18
C GLU A 230 -3.31 3.14 8.65
N ASP A 231 -4.24 2.84 9.56
CA ASP A 231 -5.59 2.41 9.21
C ASP A 231 -6.58 3.57 9.39
N PHE A 232 -7.57 3.67 8.49
CA PHE A 232 -8.52 4.77 8.46
C PHE A 232 -9.97 4.29 8.32
N PRO A 233 -10.95 5.09 8.78
CA PRO A 233 -12.33 4.94 8.35
C PRO A 233 -12.47 5.15 6.85
N ALA A 234 -13.39 4.45 6.19
CA ALA A 234 -13.60 4.61 4.73
C ALA A 234 -14.05 6.03 4.32
N ALA A 235 -14.49 6.85 5.28
CA ALA A 235 -14.79 8.28 5.09
C ALA A 235 -13.60 9.08 4.54
N ILE A 236 -12.36 8.62 4.78
CA ILE A 236 -11.15 9.25 4.24
C ILE A 236 -11.18 9.39 2.70
N ILE A 237 -11.90 8.52 2.00
CA ILE A 237 -12.09 8.60 0.54
C ILE A 237 -12.87 9.87 0.17
N ASP A 238 -13.96 10.15 0.88
CA ASP A 238 -14.77 11.35 0.65
C ASP A 238 -14.01 12.61 1.03
N GLU A 239 -13.19 12.56 2.10
CA GLU A 239 -12.30 13.65 2.50
C GLU A 239 -11.23 13.91 1.42
N GLY A 240 -10.67 12.86 0.81
CA GLY A 240 -9.71 12.97 -0.30
C GLY A 240 -10.33 13.60 -1.54
N ILE A 241 -11.57 13.23 -1.89
CA ILE A 241 -12.31 13.85 -2.99
C ILE A 241 -12.49 15.37 -2.74
N GLU A 242 -12.98 15.73 -1.55
CA GLU A 242 -13.16 17.14 -1.17
C GLU A 242 -11.83 17.92 -1.20
N LEU A 243 -10.76 17.32 -0.68
CA LEU A 243 -9.45 17.96 -0.65
C LEU A 243 -8.89 18.19 -2.07
N CYS A 244 -9.01 17.21 -2.98
CA CYS A 244 -8.64 17.37 -4.39
C CYS A 244 -9.44 18.50 -5.05
N GLU A 245 -10.75 18.59 -4.79
CA GLU A 245 -11.60 19.66 -5.31
C GLU A 245 -11.15 21.03 -4.83
N ARG A 246 -10.79 21.16 -3.55
CA ARG A 246 -10.26 22.41 -2.99
C ARG A 246 -8.91 22.80 -3.61
N VAL A 247 -8.00 21.83 -3.79
CA VAL A 247 -6.70 22.08 -4.44
C VAL A 247 -6.88 22.56 -5.88
N LEU A 248 -7.80 21.93 -6.65
CA LEU A 248 -8.08 22.32 -8.02
C LEU A 248 -8.74 23.71 -8.10
N ALA A 249 -9.57 24.06 -7.11
CA ALA A 249 -10.21 25.37 -7.02
C ALA A 249 -9.25 26.47 -6.47
N GLY A 250 -8.09 26.11 -5.94
CA GLY A 250 -7.17 27.04 -5.26
C GLY A 250 -7.72 27.58 -3.94
N THR A 251 -8.51 26.78 -3.23
CA THR A 251 -9.15 27.13 -1.94
C THR A 251 -8.70 26.23 -0.79
N ASP A 252 -7.67 25.43 -1.02
CA ASP A 252 -7.00 24.65 0.01
C ASP A 252 -6.22 25.57 0.96
N ASP A 253 -6.15 25.20 2.24
CA ASP A 253 -5.37 25.88 3.27
C ASP A 253 -3.95 25.29 3.37
N HIS A 254 -3.27 25.26 2.26
CA HIS A 254 -1.98 24.58 2.10
C HIS A 254 -0.85 25.25 2.89
N VAL A 255 0.14 24.41 3.19
CA VAL A 255 1.44 24.83 3.75
C VAL A 255 2.55 24.30 2.85
N GLU A 256 3.52 25.16 2.60
CA GLU A 256 4.66 24.83 1.76
C GLU A 256 5.85 24.39 2.61
N TYR A 257 6.47 23.27 2.22
CA TYR A 257 7.66 22.73 2.85
C TYR A 257 8.77 22.47 1.83
N GLU A 258 10.00 22.62 2.30
CA GLU A 258 11.18 22.14 1.58
C GLU A 258 11.61 20.81 2.16
N ILE A 259 11.59 19.77 1.34
CA ILE A 259 11.99 18.42 1.75
C ILE A 259 13.30 18.08 1.06
N PRO A 260 14.34 17.62 1.79
CA PRO A 260 15.62 17.19 1.23
C PRO A 260 15.50 15.81 0.57
N PHE A 261 14.77 15.72 -0.54
CA PHE A 261 14.56 14.47 -1.26
C PHE A 261 14.45 14.70 -2.77
N PRO A 262 15.18 13.93 -3.63
CA PRO A 262 16.17 12.90 -3.29
C PRO A 262 17.43 13.46 -2.62
N PRO A 263 18.28 12.62 -1.99
CA PRO A 263 19.48 13.10 -1.28
C PRO A 263 20.31 14.08 -2.10
N GLY A 264 20.64 15.22 -1.51
CA GLY A 264 21.40 16.30 -2.16
C GLY A 264 20.55 17.25 -3.01
N GLN A 265 19.24 17.11 -3.08
CA GLN A 265 18.31 18.05 -3.69
C GLN A 265 17.26 18.48 -2.67
N ILE A 266 16.82 19.73 -2.78
CA ILE A 266 15.67 20.23 -2.02
C ILE A 266 14.46 20.20 -2.96
N SER A 267 13.45 19.46 -2.59
CA SER A 267 12.17 19.43 -3.29
C SER A 267 11.17 20.29 -2.55
N ARG A 268 10.50 21.19 -3.28
CA ARG A 268 9.41 22.00 -2.77
C ARG A 268 8.13 21.18 -2.87
N VAL A 269 7.48 20.95 -1.75
CA VAL A 269 6.19 20.25 -1.69
C VAL A 269 5.17 21.10 -0.97
N ILE A 270 3.93 20.92 -1.34
CA ILE A 270 2.79 21.58 -0.71
C ILE A 270 1.92 20.51 -0.08
N PHE A 271 1.66 20.62 1.22
CA PHE A 271 0.60 19.89 1.87
C PHE A 271 -0.73 20.62 1.65
N ALA A 272 -1.75 19.91 1.23
CA ALA A 272 -3.03 20.49 0.86
C ALA A 272 -3.84 21.02 2.06
N ALA A 273 -3.56 20.52 3.27
CA ALA A 273 -4.09 21.07 4.50
C ALA A 273 -2.96 21.36 5.49
N GLU A 274 -3.08 22.47 6.26
CA GLU A 274 -2.14 22.81 7.31
C GLU A 274 -2.10 21.72 8.38
N MET A 275 -0.90 21.26 8.73
CA MET A 275 -0.70 20.20 9.72
C MET A 275 -0.48 20.81 11.12
N THR A 276 -1.13 20.22 12.12
CA THR A 276 -0.95 20.62 13.53
C THR A 276 0.18 19.86 14.22
N SER A 277 0.32 18.58 13.91
CA SER A 277 1.39 17.70 14.40
C SER A 277 1.36 16.39 13.61
N PHE A 278 2.51 15.74 13.47
CA PHE A 278 2.67 14.41 12.88
C PHE A 278 1.46 13.97 12.02
N TYR A 279 1.40 14.44 10.78
CA TYR A 279 0.39 14.06 9.78
C TYR A 279 -1.09 14.27 10.21
N ARG A 280 -1.36 15.20 11.10
CA ARG A 280 -2.74 15.58 11.46
C ARG A 280 -3.10 16.94 10.89
N SER A 281 -4.14 16.96 10.06
CA SER A 281 -4.68 18.17 9.50
C SER A 281 -5.30 19.06 10.57
N LYS A 282 -5.17 20.39 10.40
CA LYS A 282 -5.75 21.39 11.31
C LYS A 282 -7.28 21.36 11.35
N ASP A 283 -7.90 20.96 10.26
CA ASP A 283 -9.35 20.80 10.15
C ASP A 283 -9.88 19.54 10.85
N GLY A 284 -8.98 18.69 11.38
CA GLY A 284 -9.33 17.47 12.11
C GLY A 284 -9.72 16.30 11.23
N LYS A 285 -9.55 16.40 9.89
CA LYS A 285 -9.75 15.31 8.95
C LYS A 285 -8.57 14.37 8.94
N ASP A 286 -8.81 13.13 8.58
CA ASP A 286 -7.77 12.11 8.45
C ASP A 286 -6.96 12.28 7.16
N MET A 287 -7.59 12.72 6.07
CA MET A 287 -6.93 12.84 4.77
C MET A 287 -6.06 14.08 4.67
N ASN A 288 -4.81 13.88 4.24
CA ASN A 288 -3.97 14.95 3.71
C ASN A 288 -3.16 14.44 2.52
N MET A 289 -2.63 15.36 1.71
CA MET A 289 -1.80 15.00 0.56
C MET A 289 -0.69 16.00 0.32
N GLN A 290 0.42 15.49 -0.19
CA GLN A 290 1.50 16.29 -0.77
C GLN A 290 1.29 16.39 -2.28
N TYR A 291 1.33 17.58 -2.83
CA TYR A 291 1.21 17.79 -4.27
C TYR A 291 2.22 18.80 -4.81
N CYS A 292 2.47 18.74 -6.11
CA CYS A 292 3.25 19.74 -6.83
C CYS A 292 2.29 20.77 -7.45
N PRO A 293 2.49 22.09 -7.24
CA PRO A 293 1.61 23.14 -7.80
C PRO A 293 1.47 23.07 -9.31
N ASP A 294 2.55 22.66 -9.99
CA ASP A 294 2.59 22.57 -11.46
C ASP A 294 1.93 21.30 -12.01
N ASN A 295 1.50 20.38 -11.13
CA ASN A 295 0.90 19.11 -11.51
C ASN A 295 -0.55 18.97 -11.03
N ARG A 296 -1.32 20.06 -11.06
CA ARG A 296 -2.73 20.03 -10.64
C ARG A 296 -3.65 19.44 -11.71
N GLN A 297 -3.38 19.72 -12.98
CA GLN A 297 -4.24 19.35 -14.11
C GLN A 297 -3.61 18.25 -14.96
N LYS A 298 -4.45 17.50 -15.65
CA LYS A 298 -4.01 16.50 -16.62
C LYS A 298 -3.10 17.11 -17.68
N PRO A 299 -2.00 16.44 -18.05
CA PRO A 299 -1.29 16.77 -19.27
C PRO A 299 -2.24 16.65 -20.47
N PRO A 300 -2.17 17.59 -21.44
CA PRO A 300 -3.14 17.63 -22.52
C PRO A 300 -2.92 16.53 -23.55
N ALA A 301 -2.90 15.28 -23.29
CA ALA A 301 -2.95 14.25 -24.33
C ALA A 301 -2.59 12.80 -24.00
N GLU A 302 -2.45 12.38 -22.80
CA GLU A 302 -2.37 10.92 -22.57
C GLU A 302 -3.69 10.43 -22.00
N PRO A 303 -4.43 9.59 -22.76
CA PRO A 303 -5.59 8.94 -22.19
C PRO A 303 -5.08 8.04 -21.06
N ARG A 304 -5.41 8.38 -19.84
CA ARG A 304 -5.26 7.44 -18.73
C ARG A 304 -6.17 6.27 -19.05
N ILE A 305 -5.56 5.11 -19.28
CA ILE A 305 -6.33 3.88 -19.47
C ILE A 305 -6.81 3.42 -18.09
N LEU A 306 -7.78 4.11 -17.53
CA LEU A 306 -8.59 3.58 -16.43
C LEU A 306 -9.41 2.38 -16.90
N THR A 307 -9.61 2.30 -18.22
CA THR A 307 -10.42 1.29 -18.87
C THR A 307 -9.77 0.90 -20.18
N GLN A 308 -8.81 -0.01 -20.17
CA GLN A 308 -8.70 -0.89 -21.31
C GLN A 308 -9.78 -1.95 -21.12
N ASP A 309 -10.84 -1.82 -21.88
CA ASP A 309 -12.05 -2.65 -21.91
C ASP A 309 -12.68 -2.90 -20.53
N PRO A 310 -13.98 -2.64 -20.37
CA PRO A 310 -14.66 -3.07 -19.18
C PRO A 310 -14.30 -4.55 -18.98
N PRO A 311 -13.96 -4.98 -17.75
CA PRO A 311 -13.60 -6.36 -17.50
C PRO A 311 -14.67 -7.22 -18.13
N SER A 312 -14.28 -8.10 -19.05
CA SER A 312 -15.24 -9.02 -19.64
C SER A 312 -15.95 -9.71 -18.50
N PRO A 313 -17.28 -9.70 -18.45
CA PRO A 313 -17.99 -10.39 -17.38
C PRO A 313 -17.46 -11.81 -17.27
N GLY A 314 -16.82 -12.14 -16.14
CA GLY A 314 -16.19 -13.45 -15.95
C GLY A 314 -14.67 -13.53 -16.14
N ARG A 315 -13.95 -12.39 -16.35
CA ARG A 315 -12.50 -12.43 -16.21
C ARG A 315 -12.14 -12.73 -14.75
N VAL A 316 -11.75 -13.97 -14.54
CA VAL A 316 -11.25 -14.45 -13.28
C VAL A 316 -9.73 -14.43 -13.38
N THR A 317 -9.08 -13.84 -12.42
CA THR A 317 -7.61 -13.83 -12.32
C THR A 317 -7.08 -15.27 -12.19
N PRO A 318 -5.79 -15.52 -12.49
CA PRO A 318 -5.18 -16.85 -12.44
C PRO A 318 -5.34 -17.64 -11.14
N SER A 319 -5.87 -17.07 -10.08
CA SER A 319 -6.32 -17.80 -8.88
C SER A 319 -7.29 -18.96 -9.18
N ASP A 320 -7.96 -18.96 -10.34
CA ASP A 320 -8.81 -20.08 -10.79
C ASP A 320 -8.01 -21.30 -11.30
N ARG A 321 -6.70 -21.20 -11.34
CA ARG A 321 -5.84 -22.28 -11.85
C ARG A 321 -5.20 -23.12 -10.74
N PHE A 322 -5.64 -22.97 -9.50
CA PHE A 322 -5.17 -23.77 -8.36
C PHE A 322 -6.19 -24.80 -7.86
#